data_80202e82009ff0cc8460eef89f48889b
#
_entry.id   80202e82009ff0cc8460eef89f48889b
#
_cell.length_a   1.000
_cell.length_b   1.000
_cell.length_c   1.000
_cell.angle_alpha   90.00
_cell.angle_beta   90.00
_cell.angle_gamma   90.00
#
_symmetry.space_group_name_H-M   'P 1'
#
loop_
_entity.id
_entity.type
_entity.pdbx_description
1 polymer ?
#
loop_
_entity_poly.entity_id
_entity_poly.type
_entity_poly.pdbx_seq_one_letter_code
_entity_poly.pdbx_strand_id
1 'polypeptide(L)'
;MEFESDAHINGFWLVNIVKIVLPVSVIALLLVIVTPYRPYEHAEPPYPKSSVISGISFDWETHMRKAIGSDIWAITWADDDHQYASWGDGGGFGGTDTDGRVSIGIARIKGSYDDYEGVNVYGGKDAENPGKPIGYSWGIICLDGILYIWAGESRSEIYYSKNSGATWETAGWNLGPPVGPFGMSTFLNFGKNYEGAMDNYVYVYGTTKKRRWYSSTDGVLLARVPKNKILLRNAYEFFHGHDRTGNSVWTDDIEKAIPTFRWPKMVHWCVSVAHVPEIHRYLLCFNAGKFNKTSRLVVFDAPKPWGPWSLVADERNFGGSGYTFSYHFAPKWWRNGGREFTLVYSGTRENDSWNTVTGKLSLARDESNP
;
A
#
# COMPACT_ATOMS: atom_id res chain seq x y z
N MET A 1 -7.64 2.52 -36.90
CA MET A 1 -8.52 1.73 -36.02
C MET A 1 -9.21 2.72 -35.13
N GLU A 2 -10.47 2.95 -35.44
CA GLU A 2 -11.29 4.04 -34.90
C GLU A 2 -11.62 3.80 -33.42
N PHE A 3 -11.49 4.84 -32.64
CA PHE A 3 -12.02 4.89 -31.27
C PHE A 3 -13.46 5.37 -31.35
N GLU A 4 -14.40 4.47 -31.14
CA GLU A 4 -15.78 4.86 -30.88
C GLU A 4 -15.91 5.49 -29.48
N SER A 5 -16.49 6.66 -29.48
CA SER A 5 -16.90 7.43 -28.31
C SER A 5 -18.13 6.78 -27.69
N ASP A 6 -17.99 6.21 -26.51
CA ASP A 6 -19.16 5.75 -25.76
C ASP A 6 -19.91 6.91 -25.12
N ALA A 7 -21.13 7.05 -25.61
CA ALA A 7 -22.12 8.01 -25.16
C ALA A 7 -22.61 7.73 -23.73
N HIS A 8 -23.01 8.79 -23.08
CA HIS A 8 -23.77 8.81 -21.84
C HIS A 8 -24.92 7.81 -21.81
N ILE A 9 -24.88 6.90 -20.84
CA ILE A 9 -26.05 6.09 -20.50
C ILE A 9 -26.48 6.45 -19.08
N ASN A 10 -27.64 7.11 -19.03
CA ASN A 10 -28.40 7.42 -17.84
C ASN A 10 -28.79 6.16 -17.06
N GLY A 11 -28.88 6.33 -15.76
CA GLY A 11 -29.11 5.33 -14.74
C GLY A 11 -30.05 4.17 -15.12
N PHE A 12 -29.49 2.97 -15.09
CA PHE A 12 -30.27 1.75 -15.15
C PHE A 12 -30.34 1.10 -13.77
N TRP A 13 -31.57 0.85 -13.34
CA TRP A 13 -31.88 0.06 -12.17
C TRP A 13 -31.67 -1.43 -12.48
N LEU A 14 -30.75 -2.08 -11.79
CA LEU A 14 -30.62 -3.54 -11.84
C LEU A 14 -31.62 -4.17 -10.87
N VAL A 15 -32.68 -4.74 -11.42
CA VAL A 15 -33.66 -5.54 -10.67
C VAL A 15 -33.16 -6.99 -10.64
N ASN A 16 -32.73 -7.45 -9.49
CA ASN A 16 -32.48 -8.89 -9.26
C ASN A 16 -33.80 -9.58 -8.92
N ILE A 17 -34.34 -10.35 -9.88
CA ILE A 17 -35.54 -11.17 -9.67
C ILE A 17 -35.08 -12.53 -9.13
N VAL A 18 -35.37 -12.82 -7.86
CA VAL A 18 -35.28 -14.16 -7.30
C VAL A 18 -36.61 -14.87 -7.52
N LYS A 19 -36.64 -15.88 -8.39
CA LYS A 19 -37.83 -16.73 -8.57
C LYS A 19 -37.89 -17.79 -7.45
N ILE A 20 -38.83 -17.62 -6.52
CA ILE A 20 -39.23 -18.69 -5.58
C ILE A 20 -40.54 -19.29 -6.10
N VAL A 21 -40.52 -20.58 -6.41
CA VAL A 21 -41.71 -21.33 -6.80
C VAL A 21 -42.35 -21.88 -5.51
N LEU A 22 -43.55 -21.40 -5.15
CA LEU A 22 -44.39 -21.96 -4.12
C LEU A 22 -45.72 -22.44 -4.74
N PRO A 23 -46.35 -23.52 -4.18
CA PRO A 23 -47.54 -24.08 -4.77
C PRO A 23 -48.78 -23.20 -4.53
N VAL A 24 -49.69 -23.29 -5.48
CA VAL A 24 -50.92 -22.54 -5.71
C VAL A 24 -51.79 -22.46 -4.43
N SER A 25 -51.92 -21.29 -3.84
CA SER A 25 -53.07 -20.70 -3.14
C SER A 25 -52.72 -19.65 -2.06
N VAL A 26 -51.65 -18.86 -2.26
CA VAL A 26 -51.35 -17.70 -1.40
C VAL A 26 -51.05 -16.52 -2.31
N ILE A 27 -51.76 -15.42 -2.14
CA ILE A 27 -51.50 -14.13 -2.75
C ILE A 27 -50.09 -13.69 -2.31
N ALA A 28 -49.10 -13.84 -3.17
CA ALA A 28 -47.75 -13.46 -2.86
C ALA A 28 -47.61 -11.94 -3.00
N LEU A 29 -47.49 -11.24 -1.89
CA LEU A 29 -47.03 -9.87 -1.84
C LEU A 29 -45.54 -9.89 -2.15
N LEU A 30 -45.15 -9.54 -3.41
CA LEU A 30 -43.77 -9.37 -3.78
C LEU A 30 -43.23 -8.12 -3.06
N LEU A 31 -42.53 -8.30 -1.95
CA LEU A 31 -41.73 -7.26 -1.36
C LEU A 31 -40.46 -7.12 -2.24
N VAL A 32 -40.45 -6.17 -3.16
CA VAL A 32 -39.24 -5.76 -3.85
C VAL A 32 -38.41 -4.96 -2.85
N ILE A 33 -37.46 -5.60 -2.19
CA ILE A 33 -36.47 -4.90 -1.41
C ILE A 33 -35.53 -4.22 -2.41
N VAL A 34 -35.84 -2.97 -2.75
CA VAL A 34 -34.91 -2.10 -3.49
C VAL A 34 -33.84 -1.69 -2.49
N THR A 35 -32.77 -2.45 -2.42
CA THR A 35 -31.56 -1.94 -1.75
C THR A 35 -31.02 -0.81 -2.61
N PRO A 36 -30.95 0.42 -2.06
CA PRO A 36 -30.38 1.53 -2.83
C PRO A 36 -28.97 1.15 -3.23
N TYR A 37 -28.63 1.28 -4.51
CA TYR A 37 -27.27 1.17 -5.02
C TYR A 37 -26.44 2.25 -4.31
N ARG A 38 -25.72 1.88 -3.27
CA ARG A 38 -24.72 2.78 -2.68
C ARG A 38 -23.48 2.69 -3.56
N PRO A 39 -23.09 3.79 -4.20
CA PRO A 39 -21.80 3.83 -4.89
C PRO A 39 -20.69 3.38 -3.91
N TYR A 40 -19.73 2.58 -4.35
CA TYR A 40 -18.62 2.08 -3.51
C TYR A 40 -17.85 3.21 -2.82
N GLU A 41 -17.88 4.41 -3.37
CA GLU A 41 -17.27 5.63 -2.81
C GLU A 41 -17.78 5.99 -1.40
N HIS A 42 -18.98 5.53 -1.06
CA HIS A 42 -19.62 5.77 0.24
C HIS A 42 -19.59 4.55 1.17
N ALA A 43 -18.90 3.45 0.79
CA ALA A 43 -18.81 2.30 1.67
C ALA A 43 -18.07 2.68 2.96
N GLU A 44 -18.69 2.40 4.11
CA GLU A 44 -18.06 2.62 5.41
C GLU A 44 -16.98 1.58 5.67
N PRO A 45 -15.88 1.95 6.39
CA PRO A 45 -14.86 1.00 6.80
C PRO A 45 -15.47 -0.14 7.64
N PRO A 46 -15.10 -1.40 7.38
CA PRO A 46 -15.74 -2.57 8.00
C PRO A 46 -15.21 -2.92 9.39
N TYR A 47 -14.32 -2.11 9.95
CA TYR A 47 -13.65 -2.36 11.23
C TYR A 47 -14.03 -1.31 12.27
N PRO A 48 -14.04 -1.67 13.58
CA PRO A 48 -14.30 -0.71 14.64
C PRO A 48 -13.23 0.37 14.68
N LYS A 49 -13.52 1.50 15.33
CA LYS A 49 -12.52 2.53 15.59
C LYS A 49 -11.41 2.00 16.50
N SER A 50 -10.21 2.50 16.31
CA SER A 50 -9.08 2.19 17.17
C SER A 50 -9.33 2.67 18.59
N SER A 51 -9.00 1.82 19.57
CA SER A 51 -9.00 2.16 20.98
C SER A 51 -7.68 2.78 21.46
N VAL A 52 -6.66 2.82 20.60
CA VAL A 52 -5.32 3.33 20.91
C VAL A 52 -5.04 4.64 20.20
N ILE A 53 -5.43 4.76 18.95
CA ILE A 53 -5.22 5.97 18.14
C ILE A 53 -6.61 6.57 17.85
N SER A 54 -6.91 7.69 18.51
CA SER A 54 -8.21 8.37 18.39
C SER A 54 -8.37 9.19 17.11
N GLY A 55 -7.26 9.45 16.39
CA GLY A 55 -7.29 10.19 15.13
C GLY A 55 -5.93 10.48 14.55
N ILE A 56 -5.96 11.07 13.36
CA ILE A 56 -4.81 11.56 12.61
C ILE A 56 -5.10 12.99 12.15
N SER A 57 -4.10 13.83 12.08
CA SER A 57 -4.19 15.17 11.51
C SER A 57 -2.98 15.44 10.61
N PHE A 58 -3.16 16.32 9.62
CA PHE A 58 -2.12 16.69 8.65
C PHE A 58 -1.89 18.20 8.72
N ASP A 59 -0.63 18.59 8.68
CA ASP A 59 -0.21 19.99 8.59
C ASP A 59 0.09 20.34 7.13
N TRP A 60 -0.91 20.83 6.43
CA TRP A 60 -0.84 21.16 5.00
C TRP A 60 0.09 22.33 4.67
N GLU A 61 0.52 23.12 5.65
CA GLU A 61 1.54 24.16 5.45
C GLU A 61 2.92 23.56 5.19
N THR A 62 3.15 22.31 5.62
CA THR A 62 4.39 21.56 5.40
C THR A 62 4.42 20.79 4.08
N HIS A 63 3.35 20.88 3.27
CA HIS A 63 3.28 20.13 2.03
C HIS A 63 4.38 20.52 1.06
N MET A 64 5.16 19.54 0.62
CA MET A 64 6.16 19.68 -0.42
C MET A 64 5.84 18.78 -1.59
N ARG A 65 6.10 19.28 -2.82
CA ARG A 65 5.90 18.56 -4.07
C ARG A 65 7.19 18.58 -4.89
N LYS A 66 7.67 17.38 -5.28
CA LYS A 66 8.89 17.20 -6.08
C LYS A 66 8.66 16.11 -7.15
N ALA A 67 9.63 15.84 -8.00
CA ALA A 67 9.64 14.73 -8.96
C ALA A 67 8.34 14.60 -9.76
N ILE A 68 7.92 15.69 -10.43
CA ILE A 68 6.69 15.78 -11.21
C ILE A 68 6.73 14.79 -12.38
N GLY A 69 5.66 14.03 -12.57
CA GLY A 69 5.53 13.01 -13.62
C GLY A 69 5.87 11.59 -13.15
N SER A 70 6.27 11.40 -11.88
CA SER A 70 6.63 10.08 -11.34
C SER A 70 5.69 9.69 -10.20
N ASP A 71 5.42 8.39 -10.05
CA ASP A 71 4.42 7.88 -9.10
C ASP A 71 4.89 6.65 -8.30
N ILE A 72 4.03 6.15 -7.41
CA ILE A 72 4.20 4.90 -6.65
C ILE A 72 5.48 4.92 -5.80
N TRP A 73 5.58 5.91 -4.92
CA TRP A 73 6.75 6.17 -4.10
C TRP A 73 6.80 5.31 -2.85
N ALA A 74 7.19 4.02 -2.98
CA ALA A 74 7.52 3.21 -1.81
C ALA A 74 8.88 3.62 -1.23
N ILE A 75 9.02 3.61 0.11
CA ILE A 75 10.18 4.16 0.80
C ILE A 75 10.66 3.27 1.95
N THR A 76 11.98 3.22 2.17
CA THR A 76 12.65 2.52 3.28
C THR A 76 13.80 3.34 3.84
N TRP A 77 14.25 3.01 5.05
CA TRP A 77 15.42 3.61 5.70
C TRP A 77 16.57 2.62 5.74
N ALA A 78 17.67 2.97 5.07
CA ALA A 78 18.82 2.10 4.91
C ALA A 78 19.88 2.26 6.03
N ASP A 79 20.85 1.38 6.04
CA ASP A 79 21.96 1.32 6.98
C ASP A 79 22.89 2.55 6.87
N ASP A 80 23.05 3.11 5.67
CA ASP A 80 23.82 4.33 5.38
C ASP A 80 23.15 5.64 5.87
N ASP A 81 22.07 5.50 6.61
CA ASP A 81 21.25 6.59 7.15
C ASP A 81 20.49 7.42 6.12
N HIS A 82 20.48 7.03 4.85
CA HIS A 82 19.58 7.61 3.85
C HIS A 82 18.28 6.81 3.74
N GLN A 83 17.23 7.45 3.24
CA GLN A 83 16.07 6.70 2.77
C GLN A 83 16.23 6.41 1.28
N TYR A 84 15.67 5.30 0.86
CA TYR A 84 15.59 4.92 -0.55
C TYR A 84 14.12 4.77 -0.94
N ALA A 85 13.76 5.39 -2.06
CA ALA A 85 12.43 5.30 -2.62
C ALA A 85 12.47 4.70 -4.02
N SER A 86 11.57 3.77 -4.30
CA SER A 86 11.29 3.31 -5.66
C SER A 86 10.11 4.08 -6.24
N TRP A 87 10.14 4.35 -7.56
CA TRP A 87 9.01 4.97 -8.25
C TRP A 87 8.73 4.29 -9.59
N GLY A 88 7.55 4.59 -10.16
CA GLY A 88 7.15 4.22 -11.50
C GLY A 88 6.84 5.43 -12.39
N ASP A 89 6.82 5.19 -13.69
CA ASP A 89 6.26 6.08 -14.70
C ASP A 89 6.73 7.54 -14.63
N GLY A 90 8.00 7.82 -14.90
CA GLY A 90 8.51 9.19 -14.95
C GLY A 90 10.00 9.28 -14.77
N GLY A 91 10.51 10.50 -14.77
CA GLY A 91 11.94 10.80 -14.75
C GLY A 91 12.55 10.93 -13.35
N GLY A 92 11.77 10.74 -12.28
CA GLY A 92 12.25 10.89 -10.90
C GLY A 92 12.56 12.35 -10.54
N PHE A 93 13.49 12.53 -9.62
CA PHE A 93 13.93 13.87 -9.20
C PHE A 93 14.67 14.58 -10.33
N GLY A 94 14.24 15.80 -10.65
CA GLY A 94 14.77 16.61 -11.77
C GLY A 94 14.21 16.24 -13.14
N GLY A 95 13.52 15.11 -13.28
CA GLY A 95 12.85 14.69 -14.50
C GLY A 95 11.39 15.15 -14.59
N THR A 96 10.71 14.65 -15.63
CA THR A 96 9.27 14.90 -15.86
C THR A 96 8.58 13.61 -16.28
N ASP A 97 7.32 13.69 -16.69
CA ASP A 97 6.58 12.57 -17.28
C ASP A 97 7.25 12.03 -18.58
N THR A 98 8.03 12.84 -19.27
CA THR A 98 8.71 12.48 -20.52
C THR A 98 10.23 12.54 -20.44
N ASP A 99 10.79 13.53 -19.74
CA ASP A 99 12.24 13.72 -19.62
C ASP A 99 12.81 12.77 -18.54
N GLY A 100 13.61 11.82 -18.96
CA GLY A 100 14.18 10.78 -18.12
C GLY A 100 13.21 9.66 -17.76
N ARG A 101 12.04 9.55 -18.43
CA ARG A 101 10.99 8.57 -18.10
C ARG A 101 11.50 7.14 -18.15
N VAL A 102 11.25 6.43 -17.06
CA VAL A 102 11.46 4.98 -16.88
C VAL A 102 10.21 4.35 -16.27
N SER A 103 10.03 3.04 -16.43
CA SER A 103 8.95 2.28 -15.79
C SER A 103 9.23 2.01 -14.31
N ILE A 104 10.49 2.08 -13.90
CA ILE A 104 10.95 1.96 -12.51
C ILE A 104 12.23 2.75 -12.34
N GLY A 105 12.33 3.48 -11.26
CA GLY A 105 13.55 4.11 -10.80
C GLY A 105 13.72 3.99 -9.30
N ILE A 106 14.94 4.27 -8.83
CA ILE A 106 15.30 4.28 -7.40
C ILE A 106 15.98 5.60 -7.09
N ALA A 107 15.51 6.28 -6.06
CA ALA A 107 16.13 7.49 -5.54
C ALA A 107 16.67 7.28 -4.13
N ARG A 108 17.80 7.90 -3.84
CA ARG A 108 18.33 8.11 -2.50
C ARG A 108 17.83 9.47 -2.00
N ILE A 109 17.16 9.46 -0.82
CA ILE A 109 16.61 10.66 -0.19
C ILE A 109 17.51 11.01 1.00
N LYS A 110 18.18 12.17 0.90
CA LYS A 110 19.10 12.71 1.90
C LYS A 110 18.43 13.82 2.68
N GLY A 111 18.76 13.96 3.97
CA GLY A 111 18.28 15.07 4.80
C GLY A 111 17.13 14.72 5.73
N SER A 112 16.52 15.77 6.28
CA SER A 112 15.42 15.73 7.24
C SER A 112 14.06 15.84 6.53
N TYR A 113 12.98 15.71 7.29
CA TYR A 113 11.61 15.73 6.75
C TYR A 113 11.22 17.10 6.15
N ASP A 114 11.86 18.16 6.57
CA ASP A 114 11.62 19.58 6.20
C ASP A 114 12.71 20.13 5.27
N ASP A 115 13.85 19.42 5.13
CA ASP A 115 14.95 19.79 4.23
C ASP A 115 15.62 18.53 3.68
N TYR A 116 15.07 18.00 2.59
CA TYR A 116 15.58 16.81 1.93
C TYR A 116 15.81 17.02 0.45
N GLU A 117 16.77 16.26 -0.08
CA GLU A 117 17.10 16.14 -1.49
C GLU A 117 16.91 14.71 -1.96
N GLY A 118 16.34 14.54 -3.15
CA GLY A 118 16.25 13.26 -3.85
C GLY A 118 17.25 13.20 -5.00
N VAL A 119 18.02 12.11 -5.04
CA VAL A 119 19.00 11.83 -6.10
C VAL A 119 18.65 10.51 -6.77
N ASN A 120 18.47 10.51 -8.09
CA ASN A 120 18.20 9.29 -8.84
C ASN A 120 19.47 8.41 -8.85
N VAL A 121 19.37 7.22 -8.27
CA VAL A 121 20.48 6.25 -8.21
C VAL A 121 20.41 5.27 -9.38
N TYR A 122 19.19 4.88 -9.78
CA TYR A 122 18.94 3.90 -10.82
C TYR A 122 17.74 4.31 -11.65
N GLY A 123 17.95 4.51 -12.95
CA GLY A 123 16.91 5.02 -13.83
C GLY A 123 16.48 6.45 -13.53
N GLY A 124 15.78 7.07 -14.45
CA GLY A 124 15.37 8.46 -14.33
C GLY A 124 16.36 9.44 -14.95
N LYS A 125 16.02 10.74 -14.85
CA LYS A 125 16.86 11.80 -15.36
C LYS A 125 18.15 11.94 -14.56
N ASP A 126 19.25 12.08 -15.24
CA ASP A 126 20.60 12.30 -14.66
C ASP A 126 20.96 11.28 -13.57
N ALA A 127 20.40 10.06 -13.66
CA ALA A 127 20.63 9.00 -12.69
C ALA A 127 22.11 8.58 -12.65
N GLU A 128 22.62 8.25 -11.45
CA GLU A 128 23.96 7.68 -11.28
C GLU A 128 24.17 6.42 -12.14
N ASN A 129 23.09 5.64 -12.35
CA ASN A 129 23.04 4.50 -13.27
C ASN A 129 21.80 4.59 -14.15
N PRO A 130 21.90 4.40 -15.48
CA PRO A 130 20.77 4.57 -16.40
C PRO A 130 19.63 3.56 -16.15
N GLY A 131 19.91 2.48 -15.45
CA GLY A 131 18.94 1.44 -15.19
C GLY A 131 18.63 0.52 -16.37
N LYS A 132 17.81 -0.48 -16.12
CA LYS A 132 17.20 -1.36 -17.12
C LYS A 132 15.71 -1.48 -16.80
N PRO A 133 14.84 -1.64 -17.80
CA PRO A 133 13.43 -1.91 -17.54
C PRO A 133 13.26 -3.23 -16.78
N ILE A 134 12.77 -3.18 -15.54
CA ILE A 134 12.45 -4.35 -14.72
C ILE A 134 10.97 -4.36 -14.29
N GLY A 135 10.13 -3.60 -14.98
CA GLY A 135 8.71 -3.45 -14.69
C GLY A 135 8.43 -2.34 -13.68
N TYR A 136 7.44 -2.54 -12.82
CA TYR A 136 7.00 -1.57 -11.82
C TYR A 136 7.36 -2.06 -10.42
N SER A 137 7.64 -1.14 -9.48
CA SER A 137 7.90 -1.45 -8.08
C SER A 137 6.74 -1.01 -7.18
N TRP A 138 6.47 -1.82 -6.14
CA TRP A 138 5.37 -1.58 -5.21
C TRP A 138 5.80 -1.55 -3.74
N GLY A 139 7.00 -2.00 -3.45
CA GLY A 139 7.51 -2.04 -2.10
C GLY A 139 9.02 -2.17 -2.06
N ILE A 140 9.66 -1.50 -1.11
CA ILE A 140 11.10 -1.52 -0.90
C ILE A 140 11.40 -1.67 0.59
N ILE A 141 12.43 -2.47 0.94
CA ILE A 141 13.06 -2.48 2.27
C ILE A 141 14.58 -2.51 2.16
N CYS A 142 15.23 -2.03 3.22
CA CYS A 142 16.63 -2.35 3.51
C CYS A 142 16.68 -3.39 4.63
N LEU A 143 17.43 -4.45 4.42
CA LEU A 143 17.67 -5.52 5.40
C LEU A 143 19.14 -5.90 5.34
N ASP A 144 19.85 -5.74 6.45
CA ASP A 144 21.29 -6.05 6.57
C ASP A 144 22.14 -5.39 5.44
N GLY A 145 21.85 -4.12 5.13
CA GLY A 145 22.54 -3.32 4.10
C GLY A 145 22.17 -3.68 2.66
N ILE A 146 21.25 -4.61 2.44
CA ILE A 146 20.76 -5.01 1.12
C ILE A 146 19.39 -4.40 0.89
N LEU A 147 19.21 -3.73 -0.25
CA LEU A 147 17.88 -3.26 -0.68
C LEU A 147 17.14 -4.38 -1.40
N TYR A 148 15.88 -4.59 -1.05
CA TYR A 148 14.97 -5.51 -1.72
C TYR A 148 13.74 -4.76 -2.22
N ILE A 149 13.28 -5.07 -3.43
CA ILE A 149 12.06 -4.54 -4.00
C ILE A 149 11.15 -5.66 -4.51
N TRP A 150 9.84 -5.45 -4.37
CA TRP A 150 8.84 -6.19 -5.12
C TRP A 150 8.55 -5.45 -6.41
N ALA A 151 8.88 -6.04 -7.53
CA ALA A 151 8.81 -5.39 -8.83
C ALA A 151 8.41 -6.37 -9.95
N GLY A 152 8.61 -5.97 -11.18
CA GLY A 152 8.37 -6.77 -12.37
C GLY A 152 6.97 -6.59 -12.97
N GLU A 153 6.72 -7.21 -14.11
CA GLU A 153 5.41 -7.17 -14.76
C GLU A 153 4.34 -7.91 -13.94
N SER A 154 4.71 -9.00 -13.28
CA SER A 154 3.85 -9.71 -12.32
C SER A 154 3.60 -8.89 -11.06
N ARG A 155 4.42 -7.84 -10.82
CA ARG A 155 4.33 -6.91 -9.69
C ARG A 155 4.55 -7.56 -8.32
N SER A 156 5.12 -8.73 -8.29
CA SER A 156 5.41 -9.50 -7.08
C SER A 156 6.61 -10.42 -7.27
N GLU A 157 7.54 -10.03 -8.15
CA GLU A 157 8.86 -10.62 -8.29
C GLU A 157 9.86 -9.90 -7.39
N ILE A 158 10.74 -10.62 -6.73
CA ILE A 158 11.71 -10.03 -5.82
C ILE A 158 13.03 -9.76 -6.52
N TYR A 159 13.48 -8.51 -6.43
CA TYR A 159 14.80 -8.05 -6.85
C TYR A 159 15.57 -7.55 -5.64
N TYR A 160 16.91 -7.58 -5.73
CA TYR A 160 17.77 -7.12 -4.65
C TYR A 160 19.02 -6.41 -5.17
N SER A 161 19.54 -5.48 -4.37
CA SER A 161 20.74 -4.70 -4.63
C SER A 161 21.66 -4.70 -3.42
N LYS A 162 22.94 -5.06 -3.64
CA LYS A 162 24.00 -5.08 -2.61
C LYS A 162 24.86 -3.81 -2.63
N ASN A 163 24.53 -2.85 -3.47
CA ASN A 163 25.30 -1.64 -3.71
C ASN A 163 24.39 -0.39 -3.74
N SER A 164 23.56 -0.26 -2.70
CA SER A 164 22.73 0.91 -2.46
C SER A 164 21.84 1.31 -3.65
N GLY A 165 21.31 0.31 -4.35
CA GLY A 165 20.37 0.51 -5.47
C GLY A 165 21.03 0.74 -6.83
N ALA A 166 22.36 0.74 -6.93
CA ALA A 166 23.06 1.01 -8.18
C ALA A 166 22.87 -0.09 -9.25
N THR A 167 22.79 -1.35 -8.82
CA THR A 167 22.49 -2.49 -9.70
C THR A 167 21.52 -3.46 -9.01
N TRP A 168 20.77 -4.19 -9.80
CA TRP A 168 19.72 -5.08 -9.31
C TRP A 168 19.85 -6.48 -9.93
N GLU A 169 19.67 -7.48 -9.08
CA GLU A 169 19.57 -8.90 -9.42
C GLU A 169 18.17 -9.41 -9.09
N THR A 170 17.68 -10.43 -9.80
CA THR A 170 16.39 -11.06 -9.50
C THR A 170 16.58 -12.41 -8.82
N ALA A 171 15.64 -12.78 -7.94
CA ALA A 171 15.56 -14.13 -7.39
C ALA A 171 14.94 -15.13 -8.39
N GLY A 172 14.34 -14.66 -9.50
CA GLY A 172 13.81 -15.50 -10.57
C GLY A 172 12.47 -16.17 -10.26
N TRP A 173 11.74 -15.69 -9.25
CA TRP A 173 10.42 -16.19 -8.89
C TRP A 173 9.49 -15.05 -8.41
N ASN A 174 8.19 -15.32 -8.36
CA ASN A 174 7.19 -14.35 -7.93
C ASN A 174 6.07 -14.97 -7.07
N LEU A 175 5.26 -14.12 -6.44
CA LEU A 175 4.08 -14.49 -5.65
C LEU A 175 2.77 -14.11 -6.35
N GLY A 176 2.85 -13.40 -7.47
CA GLY A 176 1.70 -12.88 -8.20
C GLY A 176 1.16 -13.81 -9.27
N PRO A 177 0.07 -13.39 -9.94
CA PRO A 177 -0.49 -14.14 -11.05
C PRO A 177 0.52 -14.35 -12.20
N PRO A 178 0.51 -15.53 -12.84
CA PRO A 178 -0.41 -16.65 -12.62
C PRO A 178 0.00 -17.61 -11.49
N VAL A 179 1.16 -17.41 -10.85
CA VAL A 179 1.80 -18.33 -9.89
C VAL A 179 1.10 -18.32 -8.53
N GLY A 180 0.52 -17.19 -8.13
CA GLY A 180 -0.16 -17.06 -6.84
C GLY A 180 -1.08 -15.84 -6.80
N PRO A 181 -1.76 -15.61 -5.67
CA PRO A 181 -2.79 -14.58 -5.52
C PRO A 181 -2.26 -13.21 -5.10
N PHE A 182 -0.97 -13.04 -4.81
CA PHE A 182 -0.41 -11.78 -4.32
C PHE A 182 -0.27 -10.75 -5.45
N GLY A 183 -1.05 -9.69 -5.42
CA GLY A 183 -0.90 -8.54 -6.29
C GLY A 183 -0.19 -7.39 -5.58
N MET A 184 0.65 -6.62 -6.28
CA MET A 184 1.30 -5.41 -5.77
C MET A 184 1.90 -5.60 -4.37
N SER A 185 2.83 -6.55 -4.27
CA SER A 185 3.44 -6.91 -2.99
C SER A 185 4.30 -5.77 -2.43
N THR A 186 4.23 -5.58 -1.12
CA THR A 186 5.02 -4.61 -0.36
C THR A 186 5.57 -5.25 0.92
N PHE A 187 6.50 -4.56 1.56
CA PHE A 187 7.09 -4.99 2.81
C PHE A 187 6.55 -4.20 4.00
N LEU A 188 6.53 -4.82 5.17
CA LEU A 188 6.44 -4.11 6.44
C LEU A 188 7.79 -3.47 6.75
N ASN A 189 7.81 -2.16 6.99
CA ASN A 189 9.01 -1.45 7.42
C ASN A 189 9.13 -1.44 8.95
N PHE A 190 10.34 -1.75 9.45
CA PHE A 190 10.69 -1.75 10.87
C PHE A 190 11.82 -0.75 11.20
N GLY A 191 11.77 0.43 10.59
CA GLY A 191 12.76 1.48 10.80
C GLY A 191 14.08 1.23 10.06
N LYS A 192 15.20 1.79 10.61
CA LYS A 192 16.51 1.74 9.98
C LYS A 192 16.99 0.30 9.78
N ASN A 193 17.34 -0.05 8.54
CA ASN A 193 17.94 -1.35 8.20
C ASN A 193 17.18 -2.57 8.74
N TYR A 194 15.85 -2.41 8.95
CA TYR A 194 14.99 -3.42 9.54
C TYR A 194 15.31 -3.80 11.01
N GLU A 195 16.11 -2.99 11.71
CA GLU A 195 16.61 -3.28 13.07
C GLU A 195 15.50 -3.32 14.13
N GLY A 196 14.41 -2.57 13.92
CA GLY A 196 13.25 -2.56 14.81
C GLY A 196 12.33 -3.79 14.72
N ALA A 197 12.71 -4.82 13.97
CA ALA A 197 11.88 -6.01 13.79
C ALA A 197 11.64 -6.76 15.11
N MET A 198 10.39 -7.12 15.36
CA MET A 198 9.95 -7.75 16.60
C MET A 198 10.27 -9.25 16.68
N ASP A 199 10.65 -9.85 15.55
CA ASP A 199 11.02 -11.27 15.44
C ASP A 199 12.01 -11.48 14.28
N ASN A 200 12.27 -12.75 13.94
CA ASN A 200 13.21 -13.10 12.88
C ASN A 200 12.57 -13.26 11.49
N TYR A 201 11.45 -12.56 11.23
CA TYR A 201 10.76 -12.63 9.95
C TYR A 201 10.74 -11.28 9.22
N VAL A 202 10.73 -11.37 7.88
CA VAL A 202 10.28 -10.30 6.98
C VAL A 202 8.81 -10.57 6.67
N TYR A 203 7.98 -9.57 6.81
CA TYR A 203 6.54 -9.61 6.49
C TYR A 203 6.28 -8.96 5.14
N VAL A 204 5.49 -9.65 4.33
CA VAL A 204 5.12 -9.23 2.97
C VAL A 204 3.61 -9.16 2.86
N TYR A 205 3.10 -7.98 2.50
CA TYR A 205 1.70 -7.79 2.21
C TYR A 205 1.48 -7.72 0.70
N GLY A 206 0.34 -8.19 0.24
CA GLY A 206 -0.05 -8.07 -1.15
C GLY A 206 -1.57 -7.90 -1.26
N THR A 207 -2.03 -7.14 -2.25
CA THR A 207 -3.46 -7.08 -2.52
C THR A 207 -3.94 -8.44 -3.05
N THR A 208 -5.18 -8.81 -2.77
CA THR A 208 -5.77 -10.00 -3.39
C THR A 208 -5.81 -9.85 -4.91
N LYS A 209 -5.78 -10.98 -5.64
CA LYS A 209 -5.75 -11.00 -7.11
C LYS A 209 -6.78 -10.05 -7.72
N LYS A 210 -6.32 -9.17 -8.61
CA LYS A 210 -7.16 -8.24 -9.36
C LYS A 210 -7.77 -8.92 -10.57
N ARG A 211 -9.02 -8.59 -10.87
CA ARG A 211 -9.65 -8.97 -12.14
C ARG A 211 -9.02 -8.23 -13.33
N ARG A 212 -8.67 -6.96 -13.13
CA ARG A 212 -7.95 -6.10 -14.07
C ARG A 212 -6.96 -5.25 -13.28
N TRP A 213 -5.88 -4.79 -13.90
CA TRP A 213 -4.83 -4.02 -13.23
C TRP A 213 -5.35 -2.76 -12.50
N TYR A 214 -6.36 -2.10 -13.04
CA TYR A 214 -7.01 -0.91 -12.47
C TYR A 214 -8.19 -1.22 -11.53
N SER A 215 -8.49 -2.47 -11.26
CA SER A 215 -9.60 -2.84 -10.36
C SER A 215 -9.17 -2.74 -8.91
N SER A 216 -10.07 -2.26 -8.05
CA SER A 216 -9.95 -2.45 -6.62
C SER A 216 -10.09 -3.93 -6.25
N THR A 217 -9.48 -4.34 -5.17
CA THR A 217 -9.49 -5.72 -4.66
C THR A 217 -10.30 -5.84 -3.39
N ASP A 218 -10.48 -7.07 -2.92
CA ASP A 218 -11.35 -7.38 -1.79
C ASP A 218 -10.59 -7.41 -0.46
N GLY A 219 -9.25 -7.32 -0.48
CA GLY A 219 -8.49 -7.39 0.74
C GLY A 219 -6.98 -7.45 0.56
N VAL A 220 -6.29 -7.72 1.66
CA VAL A 220 -4.83 -7.78 1.78
C VAL A 220 -4.41 -9.14 2.29
N LEU A 221 -3.53 -9.80 1.55
CA LEU A 221 -2.86 -11.05 1.93
C LEU A 221 -1.61 -10.73 2.74
N LEU A 222 -1.15 -11.70 3.53
CA LEU A 222 0.06 -11.59 4.32
C LEU A 222 0.90 -12.87 4.18
N ALA A 223 2.19 -12.68 3.93
CA ALA A 223 3.20 -13.71 4.00
C ALA A 223 4.31 -13.31 4.96
N ARG A 224 5.10 -14.28 5.40
CA ARG A 224 6.32 -14.05 6.14
C ARG A 224 7.43 -14.98 5.66
N VAL A 225 8.67 -14.59 5.87
CA VAL A 225 9.85 -15.41 5.55
C VAL A 225 10.96 -15.11 6.56
N PRO A 226 11.75 -16.11 7.01
CA PRO A 226 12.92 -15.83 7.84
C PRO A 226 13.86 -14.84 7.17
N LYS A 227 14.38 -13.84 7.91
CA LYS A 227 15.23 -12.75 7.38
C LYS A 227 16.36 -13.26 6.48
N ASN A 228 17.05 -14.31 6.89
CA ASN A 228 18.17 -14.90 6.14
C ASN A 228 17.75 -15.79 4.96
N LYS A 229 16.45 -15.91 4.68
CA LYS A 229 15.89 -16.74 3.60
C LYS A 229 14.99 -15.97 2.63
N ILE A 230 15.05 -14.64 2.64
CA ILE A 230 14.15 -13.76 1.86
C ILE A 230 14.16 -14.08 0.35
N LEU A 231 15.26 -14.58 -0.20
CA LEU A 231 15.39 -14.97 -1.62
C LEU A 231 14.95 -16.42 -1.91
N LEU A 232 14.57 -17.20 -0.90
CA LEU A 232 14.18 -18.59 -1.06
C LEU A 232 12.66 -18.73 -1.07
N ARG A 233 12.06 -18.95 -2.25
CA ARG A 233 10.59 -19.06 -2.42
C ARG A 233 9.94 -20.08 -1.49
N ASN A 234 10.60 -21.23 -1.27
CA ASN A 234 10.10 -22.33 -0.44
C ASN A 234 10.20 -22.08 1.07
N ALA A 235 10.79 -20.95 1.49
CA ALA A 235 10.85 -20.55 2.89
C ALA A 235 9.70 -19.60 3.30
N TYR A 236 8.86 -19.20 2.35
CA TYR A 236 7.72 -18.34 2.60
C TYR A 236 6.56 -19.13 3.19
N GLU A 237 5.98 -18.54 4.24
CA GLU A 237 4.75 -18.99 4.87
C GLU A 237 3.66 -17.96 4.67
N PHE A 238 2.44 -18.40 4.44
CA PHE A 238 1.28 -17.57 4.14
C PHE A 238 0.28 -17.61 5.29
N PHE A 239 -0.28 -16.47 5.64
CA PHE A 239 -1.27 -16.38 6.69
C PHE A 239 -2.53 -17.18 6.31
N HIS A 240 -2.94 -18.09 7.21
CA HIS A 240 -4.06 -19.01 7.02
C HIS A 240 -5.14 -18.85 8.11
N GLY A 241 -5.10 -17.76 8.87
CA GLY A 241 -6.10 -17.45 9.91
C GLY A 241 -5.57 -17.61 11.31
N HIS A 242 -6.49 -17.91 12.22
CA HIS A 242 -6.20 -18.11 13.63
C HIS A 242 -6.70 -19.49 14.08
N ASP A 243 -6.02 -20.09 15.03
CA ASP A 243 -6.49 -21.27 15.72
C ASP A 243 -7.58 -20.92 16.74
N ARG A 244 -8.08 -21.92 17.46
CA ARG A 244 -9.15 -21.76 18.47
C ARG A 244 -8.72 -20.91 19.68
N THR A 245 -7.42 -20.70 19.85
CA THR A 245 -6.84 -19.89 20.94
C THR A 245 -6.47 -18.47 20.48
N GLY A 246 -6.70 -18.15 19.19
CA GLY A 246 -6.42 -16.84 18.61
C GLY A 246 -4.98 -16.66 18.11
N ASN A 247 -4.15 -17.69 18.10
CA ASN A 247 -2.81 -17.61 17.52
C ASN A 247 -2.88 -17.65 15.99
N SER A 248 -1.95 -16.93 15.34
CA SER A 248 -1.84 -16.95 13.88
C SER A 248 -1.41 -18.33 13.36
N VAL A 249 -2.12 -18.81 12.34
CA VAL A 249 -1.81 -20.06 11.63
C VAL A 249 -1.19 -19.72 10.28
N TRP A 250 -0.15 -20.45 9.92
CA TRP A 250 0.62 -20.26 8.71
C TRP A 250 0.68 -21.53 7.88
N THR A 251 0.77 -21.42 6.57
CA THR A 251 0.89 -22.53 5.62
C THR A 251 1.97 -22.22 4.58
N ASP A 252 2.62 -23.23 4.06
CA ASP A 252 3.56 -23.17 2.93
C ASP A 252 2.85 -23.16 1.56
N ASP A 253 1.58 -23.53 1.54
CA ASP A 253 0.73 -23.53 0.35
C ASP A 253 0.12 -22.15 0.10
N ILE A 254 0.63 -21.45 -0.92
CA ILE A 254 0.18 -20.10 -1.28
C ILE A 254 -1.32 -20.02 -1.65
N GLU A 255 -1.90 -21.11 -2.20
CA GLU A 255 -3.31 -21.15 -2.58
C GLU A 255 -4.24 -21.19 -1.37
N LYS A 256 -3.70 -21.55 -0.20
CA LYS A 256 -4.42 -21.51 1.08
C LYS A 256 -4.29 -20.19 1.82
N ALA A 257 -3.57 -19.22 1.26
CA ALA A 257 -3.46 -17.90 1.85
C ALA A 257 -4.85 -17.24 1.97
N ILE A 258 -5.18 -16.74 3.15
CA ILE A 258 -6.40 -15.97 3.35
C ILE A 258 -6.08 -14.51 3.70
N PRO A 259 -6.92 -13.55 3.31
CA PRO A 259 -6.69 -12.14 3.64
C PRO A 259 -6.69 -11.90 5.15
N THR A 260 -5.67 -11.18 5.62
CA THR A 260 -5.61 -10.65 6.98
C THR A 260 -6.47 -9.40 7.16
N PHE A 261 -6.80 -8.73 6.06
CA PHE A 261 -7.67 -7.57 5.99
C PHE A 261 -8.67 -7.74 4.84
N ARG A 262 -9.95 -7.41 5.06
CA ARG A 262 -11.01 -7.51 4.05
C ARG A 262 -11.85 -6.24 4.00
N TRP A 263 -11.98 -5.70 2.80
CA TRP A 263 -12.95 -4.66 2.48
C TRP A 263 -13.31 -4.79 0.99
N PRO A 264 -14.39 -5.50 0.66
CA PRO A 264 -14.70 -5.87 -0.71
C PRO A 264 -14.74 -4.69 -1.68
N LYS A 265 -13.96 -4.75 -2.74
CA LYS A 265 -13.84 -3.76 -3.80
C LYS A 265 -13.37 -2.37 -3.36
N MET A 266 -12.73 -2.27 -2.19
CA MET A 266 -12.27 -0.99 -1.64
C MET A 266 -10.75 -0.86 -1.57
N VAL A 267 -9.99 -1.95 -1.53
CA VAL A 267 -8.53 -1.89 -1.51
C VAL A 267 -8.01 -1.58 -2.89
N HIS A 268 -7.48 -0.38 -3.07
CA HIS A 268 -7.00 0.10 -4.36
C HIS A 268 -5.51 0.43 -4.32
N TRP A 269 -4.81 0.18 -5.45
CA TRP A 269 -3.36 0.29 -5.58
C TRP A 269 -2.58 -0.59 -4.58
N CYS A 270 -1.32 -0.24 -4.33
CA CYS A 270 -0.52 -0.86 -3.31
C CYS A 270 -1.01 -0.45 -1.92
N VAL A 271 -0.76 -1.32 -0.97
CA VAL A 271 -0.90 -1.01 0.45
C VAL A 271 0.47 -0.71 1.03
N SER A 272 0.52 -0.01 2.15
CA SER A 272 1.73 0.22 2.91
C SER A 272 1.48 -0.14 4.37
N VAL A 273 2.47 -0.75 5.00
CA VAL A 273 2.41 -1.09 6.42
C VAL A 273 3.68 -0.62 7.10
N ALA A 274 3.52 0.15 8.17
CA ALA A 274 4.60 0.64 9.02
C ALA A 274 4.43 0.15 10.45
N HIS A 275 5.53 -0.14 11.13
CA HIS A 275 5.55 -0.38 12.58
C HIS A 275 5.92 0.91 13.30
N VAL A 276 5.17 1.25 14.34
CA VAL A 276 5.43 2.37 15.24
C VAL A 276 5.73 1.78 16.62
N PRO A 277 7.01 1.54 16.94
CA PRO A 277 7.40 0.78 18.12
C PRO A 277 6.99 1.44 19.43
N GLU A 278 7.03 2.77 19.50
CA GLU A 278 6.76 3.55 20.70
C GLU A 278 5.32 3.41 21.20
N ILE A 279 4.39 3.10 20.30
CA ILE A 279 2.98 2.87 20.65
C ILE A 279 2.56 1.42 20.42
N HIS A 280 3.50 0.54 20.06
CA HIS A 280 3.28 -0.88 19.78
C HIS A 280 2.15 -1.14 18.77
N ARG A 281 2.15 -0.41 17.63
CA ARG A 281 1.13 -0.52 16.58
C ARG A 281 1.74 -0.71 15.20
N TYR A 282 1.00 -1.45 14.40
CA TYR A 282 1.21 -1.61 12.95
C TYR A 282 0.15 -0.78 12.25
N LEU A 283 0.57 0.13 11.37
CA LEU A 283 -0.31 1.00 10.62
C LEU A 283 -0.40 0.52 9.17
N LEU A 284 -1.58 0.08 8.75
CA LEU A 284 -1.90 -0.26 7.36
C LEU A 284 -2.58 0.94 6.72
N CYS A 285 -2.06 1.44 5.61
CA CYS A 285 -2.71 2.49 4.83
C CYS A 285 -2.79 2.18 3.33
N PHE A 286 -3.80 2.71 2.68
CA PHE A 286 -4.01 2.59 1.23
C PHE A 286 -5.05 3.60 0.73
N ASN A 287 -5.20 3.71 -0.60
CA ASN A 287 -6.30 4.43 -1.21
C ASN A 287 -7.54 3.53 -1.28
N ALA A 288 -8.65 3.98 -0.67
CA ALA A 288 -9.91 3.24 -0.72
C ALA A 288 -10.81 3.76 -1.84
N GLY A 289 -11.35 2.85 -2.67
CA GLY A 289 -12.32 3.20 -3.70
C GLY A 289 -11.89 2.85 -5.12
N LYS A 290 -12.03 3.77 -6.08
CA LYS A 290 -11.80 3.51 -7.50
C LYS A 290 -10.62 4.29 -8.06
N PHE A 291 -9.96 3.68 -9.05
CA PHE A 291 -8.90 4.30 -9.83
C PHE A 291 -9.32 5.63 -10.44
N ASN A 292 -8.50 6.67 -10.31
CA ASN A 292 -8.69 8.03 -10.81
C ASN A 292 -10.05 8.67 -10.46
N LYS A 293 -10.69 8.18 -9.38
CA LYS A 293 -12.00 8.67 -8.95
C LYS A 293 -12.01 9.17 -7.51
N THR A 294 -11.22 8.54 -6.66
CA THR A 294 -11.26 8.78 -5.21
C THR A 294 -9.86 8.99 -4.65
N SER A 295 -9.63 10.15 -4.05
CA SER A 295 -8.49 10.44 -3.16
C SER A 295 -8.94 10.16 -1.73
N ARG A 296 -8.92 8.89 -1.30
CA ARG A 296 -9.42 8.48 0.01
C ARG A 296 -8.34 7.72 0.75
N LEU A 297 -7.57 8.45 1.56
CA LEU A 297 -6.60 7.83 2.45
C LEU A 297 -7.35 7.16 3.61
N VAL A 298 -7.15 5.86 3.78
CA VAL A 298 -7.60 5.14 4.97
C VAL A 298 -6.40 4.62 5.74
N VAL A 299 -6.48 4.70 7.06
CA VAL A 299 -5.44 4.20 7.97
C VAL A 299 -6.11 3.31 9.00
N PHE A 300 -5.57 2.11 9.16
CA PHE A 300 -5.96 1.15 10.18
C PHE A 300 -4.78 0.82 11.07
N ASP A 301 -5.01 0.53 12.34
CA ASP A 301 -3.98 0.04 13.24
C ASP A 301 -4.25 -1.40 13.70
N ALA A 302 -3.20 -2.07 14.13
CA ALA A 302 -3.27 -3.38 14.75
C ALA A 302 -2.16 -3.62 15.76
N PRO A 303 -2.37 -4.51 16.78
CA PRO A 303 -1.33 -4.90 17.73
C PRO A 303 -0.35 -5.94 17.17
N LYS A 304 -0.67 -6.57 16.04
CA LYS A 304 0.13 -7.60 15.36
C LYS A 304 0.11 -7.38 13.85
N PRO A 305 1.10 -7.87 13.09
CA PRO A 305 1.12 -7.76 11.63
C PRO A 305 -0.13 -8.34 10.94
N TRP A 306 -0.81 -9.27 11.57
CA TRP A 306 -2.01 -9.92 11.06
C TRP A 306 -3.32 -9.43 11.69
N GLY A 307 -3.30 -8.33 12.42
CA GLY A 307 -4.50 -7.79 13.07
C GLY A 307 -4.61 -8.11 14.57
N PRO A 308 -5.82 -8.02 15.16
CA PRO A 308 -7.03 -7.51 14.53
C PRO A 308 -6.91 -6.03 14.17
N TRP A 309 -7.49 -5.64 13.02
CA TRP A 309 -7.41 -4.28 12.50
C TRP A 309 -8.52 -3.39 13.09
N SER A 310 -8.19 -2.12 13.32
CA SER A 310 -9.12 -1.09 13.78
C SER A 310 -8.90 0.20 12.98
N LEU A 311 -9.98 0.96 12.75
CA LEU A 311 -9.95 2.20 11.96
C LEU A 311 -9.33 3.35 12.77
N VAL A 312 -8.30 3.95 12.22
CA VAL A 312 -7.68 5.20 12.72
C VAL A 312 -8.25 6.42 11.98
N ALA A 313 -8.27 6.37 10.65
CA ALA A 313 -8.69 7.52 9.83
C ALA A 313 -9.34 7.06 8.51
N ASP A 314 -10.28 7.87 8.04
CA ASP A 314 -10.95 7.79 6.74
C ASP A 314 -10.99 9.20 6.14
N GLU A 315 -9.90 9.61 5.51
CA GLU A 315 -9.72 10.93 4.93
C GLU A 315 -10.24 10.98 3.50
N ARG A 316 -11.50 11.30 3.36
CA ARG A 316 -12.16 11.48 2.06
C ARG A 316 -11.70 12.78 1.41
N ASN A 317 -11.37 12.73 0.13
CA ASN A 317 -10.80 13.85 -0.62
C ASN A 317 -9.43 14.32 -0.07
N PHE A 318 -8.58 13.36 0.31
CA PHE A 318 -7.23 13.62 0.82
C PHE A 318 -6.41 14.43 -0.20
N GLY A 319 -5.74 15.50 0.27
CA GLY A 319 -4.97 16.41 -0.58
C GLY A 319 -5.81 17.45 -1.33
N GLY A 320 -7.13 17.47 -1.13
CA GLY A 320 -8.05 18.46 -1.71
C GLY A 320 -8.40 18.15 -3.16
N SER A 321 -7.76 18.78 -4.13
CA SER A 321 -8.03 18.59 -5.55
C SER A 321 -7.06 17.62 -6.20
N GLY A 322 -7.54 16.80 -7.15
CA GLY A 322 -6.77 15.81 -7.88
C GLY A 322 -6.89 14.42 -7.29
N TYR A 323 -6.14 13.48 -7.86
CA TYR A 323 -6.12 12.08 -7.45
C TYR A 323 -4.82 11.78 -6.70
N THR A 324 -4.93 11.27 -5.47
CA THR A 324 -3.78 10.88 -4.64
C THR A 324 -3.85 9.39 -4.30
N PHE A 325 -2.69 8.74 -4.20
CA PHE A 325 -2.57 7.30 -3.97
C PHE A 325 -1.17 6.92 -3.50
N SER A 326 -0.92 5.62 -3.22
CA SER A 326 0.39 5.09 -2.81
C SER A 326 0.96 5.82 -1.59
N TYR A 327 0.27 5.71 -0.48
CA TYR A 327 0.62 6.39 0.77
C TYR A 327 1.62 5.56 1.57
N HIS A 328 2.71 6.19 2.05
CA HIS A 328 3.74 5.54 2.86
C HIS A 328 4.16 6.44 4.03
N PHE A 329 4.17 5.92 5.22
CA PHE A 329 4.84 6.58 6.35
C PHE A 329 6.35 6.47 6.15
N ALA A 330 7.07 7.60 6.08
CA ALA A 330 8.51 7.62 5.90
C ALA A 330 9.23 7.10 7.17
N PRO A 331 9.94 5.95 7.12
CA PRO A 331 10.41 5.29 8.33
C PRO A 331 11.47 6.07 9.12
N LYS A 332 12.27 6.93 8.48
CA LYS A 332 13.24 7.80 9.15
C LYS A 332 12.63 9.04 9.79
N TRP A 333 11.46 9.47 9.34
CA TRP A 333 10.90 10.78 9.70
C TRP A 333 9.76 10.69 10.74
N TRP A 334 9.81 9.65 11.57
CA TRP A 334 9.02 9.59 12.79
C TRP A 334 9.68 10.45 13.88
N ARG A 335 8.88 11.17 14.65
CA ARG A 335 9.32 12.10 15.71
C ARG A 335 8.39 12.00 16.90
N ASN A 336 8.80 12.67 18.00
CA ASN A 336 7.99 12.84 19.20
C ASN A 336 7.40 11.51 19.72
N GLY A 337 8.27 10.48 19.88
CA GLY A 337 7.85 9.17 20.39
C GLY A 337 6.79 8.50 19.51
N GLY A 338 6.96 8.53 18.20
CA GLY A 338 6.05 7.90 17.23
C GLY A 338 4.70 8.61 17.04
N ARG A 339 4.57 9.83 17.57
CA ARG A 339 3.33 10.61 17.47
C ARG A 339 3.28 11.55 16.26
N GLU A 340 4.44 11.96 15.77
CA GLU A 340 4.57 12.80 14.59
C GLU A 340 5.22 12.02 13.45
N PHE A 341 4.71 12.18 12.25
CA PHE A 341 5.18 11.46 11.07
C PHE A 341 5.28 12.37 9.86
N THR A 342 5.92 11.89 8.82
CA THR A 342 5.83 12.42 7.47
C THR A 342 5.26 11.36 6.56
N LEU A 343 4.17 11.69 5.86
CA LEU A 343 3.54 10.84 4.87
C LEU A 343 4.11 11.18 3.49
N VAL A 344 4.57 10.18 2.77
CA VAL A 344 4.93 10.23 1.35
C VAL A 344 3.77 9.68 0.54
N TYR A 345 3.40 10.34 -0.54
CA TYR A 345 2.32 9.87 -1.40
C TYR A 345 2.46 10.37 -2.84
N SER A 346 1.74 9.71 -3.74
CA SER A 346 1.70 10.02 -5.16
C SER A 346 0.48 10.82 -5.54
N GLY A 347 0.55 11.50 -6.68
CA GLY A 347 -0.55 12.23 -7.28
C GLY A 347 -0.54 13.70 -6.91
N THR A 348 -1.34 14.44 -7.54
CA THR A 348 -1.99 15.74 -7.31
C THR A 348 -2.55 16.30 -8.63
N ARG A 349 -3.02 17.55 -8.60
CA ARG A 349 -3.86 18.29 -9.56
C ARG A 349 -3.63 18.03 -11.05
N GLU A 350 -2.39 17.90 -11.52
CA GLU A 350 -2.11 17.92 -12.96
C GLU A 350 -1.26 16.73 -13.43
N ASN A 351 -0.37 16.23 -12.57
CA ASN A 351 0.53 15.12 -12.89
C ASN A 351 0.89 14.36 -11.62
N ASP A 352 1.25 13.09 -11.78
CA ASP A 352 1.88 12.32 -10.73
C ASP A 352 3.13 13.03 -10.20
N SER A 353 3.41 12.84 -8.92
CA SER A 353 4.52 13.51 -8.26
C SER A 353 4.84 12.85 -6.92
N TRP A 354 6.05 13.08 -6.42
CA TRP A 354 6.41 12.89 -5.03
C TRP A 354 5.81 14.00 -4.19
N ASN A 355 5.04 13.64 -3.18
CA ASN A 355 4.51 14.59 -2.21
C ASN A 355 4.87 14.13 -0.80
N THR A 356 5.13 15.10 0.08
CA THR A 356 5.25 14.89 1.52
C THR A 356 4.34 15.84 2.27
N VAL A 357 3.80 15.37 3.37
CA VAL A 357 3.06 16.19 4.35
C VAL A 357 3.35 15.66 5.75
N THR A 358 3.56 16.54 6.73
CA THR A 358 3.69 16.11 8.11
C THR A 358 2.32 15.92 8.74
N GLY A 359 2.27 15.08 9.77
CA GLY A 359 1.04 14.83 10.52
C GLY A 359 1.30 14.33 11.92
N LYS A 360 0.21 14.20 12.69
CA LYS A 360 0.23 13.75 14.09
C LYS A 360 -0.80 12.66 14.31
N LEU A 361 -0.42 11.67 15.13
CA LEU A 361 -1.33 10.70 15.72
C LEU A 361 -1.83 11.24 17.06
N SER A 362 -3.14 11.32 17.23
CA SER A 362 -3.78 11.58 18.52
C SER A 362 -4.01 10.23 19.21
N LEU A 363 -3.39 9.99 20.35
CA LEU A 363 -3.62 8.77 21.13
C LEU A 363 -4.90 8.93 21.95
N ALA A 364 -5.65 7.84 22.09
CA ALA A 364 -6.73 7.78 23.06
C ALA A 364 -6.18 8.05 24.45
N ARG A 365 -6.89 8.82 25.25
CA ARG A 365 -6.51 9.03 26.66
C ARG A 365 -6.63 7.70 27.38
N ASP A 366 -5.63 7.38 28.15
CA ASP A 366 -5.73 6.30 29.12
C ASP A 366 -6.71 6.77 30.22
N GLU A 367 -7.95 6.29 30.19
CA GLU A 367 -8.97 6.63 31.20
C GLU A 367 -8.61 6.12 32.59
N SER A 368 -7.53 5.34 32.72
CA SER A 368 -7.02 4.81 33.98
C SER A 368 -6.13 5.77 34.78
N ASN A 369 -5.82 6.97 34.23
CA ASN A 369 -5.01 7.98 34.90
C ASN A 369 -5.73 9.34 34.86
N PRO A 370 -6.54 9.70 35.88
CA PRO A 370 -7.26 10.98 35.99
C PRO A 370 -6.35 12.19 36.15
#